data_f7844b37794802a09b8e07d4a85250d2
#
_entry.id   f7844b37794802a09b8e07d4a85250d2
#
_cell.length_a   1.000
_cell.length_b   1.000
_cell.length_c   1.000
_cell.angle_alpha   90.00
_cell.angle_beta   90.00
_cell.angle_gamma   90.00
#
_symmetry.space_group_name_H-M   'P 1'
#
loop_
_entity.id
_entity.type
_entity.pdbx_description
1 polymer ?
#
loop_
_entity_poly.entity_id
_entity_poly.type
_entity_poly.pdbx_seq_one_letter_code
_entity_poly.pdbx_strand_id
1 'polypeptide(L)'
;VGPRWRGGDHGEQALLASCYRRSLEVADELGAASVAFPGISTGIYGYPKDAAATVAVDTIRSTVTNVELVRLVAFDEQTLRLFEDRLSR
;
A
#
# COMPACT_ATOMS: atom_id res chain seq x y z
N VAL A 1 -8.90 -6.75 0.56
CA VAL A 1 -8.02 -7.92 0.71
C VAL A 1 -6.98 -7.91 -0.40
N GLY A 2 -5.72 -7.96 -0.03
CA GLY A 2 -4.63 -7.95 -1.00
C GLY A 2 -4.30 -9.32 -1.57
N PRO A 3 -3.37 -9.38 -2.53
CA PRO A 3 -2.98 -10.65 -3.13
C PRO A 3 -2.17 -11.53 -2.17
N ARG A 4 -2.27 -12.84 -2.36
CA ARG A 4 -1.43 -13.80 -1.68
C ARG A 4 -0.09 -13.92 -2.41
N TRP A 5 1.01 -13.93 -1.69
CA TRP A 5 2.32 -14.07 -2.29
C TRP A 5 2.56 -15.49 -2.82
N ARG A 6 2.97 -15.59 -4.07
CA ARG A 6 3.23 -16.86 -4.77
C ARG A 6 4.58 -16.82 -5.49
N GLY A 7 5.57 -16.12 -4.91
CA GLY A 7 6.91 -16.06 -5.49
C GLY A 7 7.18 -14.87 -6.41
N GLY A 8 6.17 -14.02 -6.67
CA GLY A 8 6.37 -12.81 -7.47
C GLY A 8 6.10 -12.95 -8.96
N ASP A 9 5.73 -14.13 -9.44
CA ASP A 9 5.54 -14.42 -10.87
C ASP A 9 4.08 -14.49 -11.29
N HIS A 10 3.13 -14.16 -10.42
CA HIS A 10 1.70 -14.32 -10.66
C HIS A 10 0.96 -12.97 -10.71
N GLY A 11 1.68 -11.89 -11.02
CA GLY A 11 1.07 -10.56 -11.08
C GLY A 11 0.75 -9.94 -9.73
N GLU A 12 1.36 -10.41 -8.65
CA GLU A 12 1.08 -9.93 -7.29
C GLU A 12 1.36 -8.45 -7.13
N GLN A 13 2.43 -7.94 -7.75
CA GLN A 13 2.77 -6.52 -7.68
C GLN A 13 1.65 -5.67 -8.27
N ALA A 14 1.16 -6.03 -9.45
CA ALA A 14 0.07 -5.31 -10.10
C ALA A 14 -1.23 -5.38 -9.29
N LEU A 15 -1.53 -6.54 -8.71
CA LEU A 15 -2.71 -6.73 -7.88
C LEU A 15 -2.62 -5.89 -6.59
N LEU A 16 -1.47 -5.85 -5.95
CA LEU A 16 -1.26 -5.05 -4.75
C LEU A 16 -1.40 -3.55 -5.07
N ALA A 17 -0.79 -3.10 -6.16
CA ALA A 17 -0.93 -1.72 -6.62
C ALA A 17 -2.40 -1.37 -6.89
N SER A 18 -3.14 -2.29 -7.52
CA SER A 18 -4.57 -2.09 -7.77
C SER A 18 -5.37 -1.94 -6.48
N CYS A 19 -5.01 -2.67 -5.42
CA CYS A 19 -5.68 -2.53 -4.12
C CYS A 19 -5.54 -1.11 -3.57
N TYR A 20 -4.35 -0.53 -3.65
CA TYR A 20 -4.13 0.85 -3.20
C TYR A 20 -4.86 1.85 -4.07
N ARG A 21 -4.75 1.73 -5.40
CA ARG A 21 -5.45 2.64 -6.32
C ARG A 21 -6.95 2.59 -6.13
N ARG A 22 -7.53 1.39 -6.08
CA ARG A 22 -8.97 1.23 -5.92
C ARG A 22 -9.47 1.79 -4.59
N SER A 23 -8.69 1.61 -3.53
CA SER A 23 -9.04 2.18 -2.23
C SER A 23 -9.08 3.71 -2.27
N LEU A 24 -8.13 4.34 -2.96
CA LEU A 24 -8.13 5.80 -3.14
C LEU A 24 -9.29 6.26 -4.02
N GLU A 25 -9.65 5.51 -5.06
CA GLU A 25 -10.82 5.80 -5.88
C GLU A 25 -12.11 5.79 -5.06
N VAL A 26 -12.27 4.77 -4.22
CA VAL A 26 -13.44 4.68 -3.33
C VAL A 26 -13.45 5.83 -2.33
N ALA A 27 -12.29 6.19 -1.79
CA ALA A 27 -12.19 7.34 -0.88
C ALA A 27 -12.60 8.64 -1.58
N ASP A 28 -12.20 8.83 -2.84
CA ASP A 28 -12.62 9.99 -3.63
C ASP A 28 -14.12 10.00 -3.86
N GLU A 29 -14.71 8.85 -4.18
CA GLU A 29 -16.17 8.72 -4.35
C GLU A 29 -16.94 9.09 -3.08
N LEU A 30 -16.36 8.76 -1.92
CA LEU A 30 -16.95 9.07 -0.61
C LEU A 30 -16.63 10.48 -0.13
N GLY A 31 -15.79 11.22 -0.82
CA GLY A 31 -15.36 12.55 -0.41
C GLY A 31 -14.45 12.57 0.80
N ALA A 32 -13.72 11.48 1.05
CA ALA A 32 -12.83 11.39 2.21
C ALA A 32 -11.60 12.28 2.03
N ALA A 33 -11.26 13.06 3.07
CA ALA A 33 -10.07 13.90 3.07
C ALA A 33 -8.81 13.13 3.50
N SER A 34 -8.98 12.03 4.23
CA SER A 34 -7.86 11.21 4.71
C SER A 34 -8.19 9.74 4.65
N VAL A 35 -7.15 8.92 4.46
CA VAL A 35 -7.26 7.46 4.41
C VAL A 35 -6.08 6.87 5.18
N ALA A 36 -6.33 5.83 5.96
CA ALA A 36 -5.28 5.07 6.63
C ALA A 36 -5.21 3.66 6.05
N PHE A 37 -4.01 3.23 5.67
CA PHE A 37 -3.79 1.90 5.14
C PHE A 37 -2.99 1.04 6.13
N PRO A 38 -3.48 -0.15 6.49
CA PRO A 38 -2.64 -1.15 7.15
C PRO A 38 -1.70 -1.81 6.13
N GLY A 39 -0.79 -2.64 6.59
CA GLY A 39 0.09 -3.39 5.69
C GLY A 39 -0.68 -4.45 4.92
N ILE A 40 -1.04 -4.15 3.68
CA ILE A 40 -1.79 -5.07 2.83
C ILE A 40 -0.88 -6.22 2.40
N SER A 41 -1.39 -7.45 2.51
CA SER A 41 -0.74 -8.69 2.07
C SER A 41 0.53 -9.10 2.84
N THR A 42 0.98 -8.36 3.83
CA THR A 42 2.24 -8.64 4.53
C THR A 42 2.10 -9.58 5.72
N GLY A 43 0.90 -9.84 6.18
CA GLY A 43 0.65 -10.76 7.28
C GLY A 43 0.58 -12.21 6.81
N ILE A 44 -0.59 -12.80 6.91
CA ILE A 44 -0.82 -14.20 6.55
C ILE A 44 -0.66 -14.50 5.05
N TYR A 45 -0.69 -13.48 4.21
CA TYR A 45 -0.51 -13.65 2.76
C TYR A 45 0.95 -13.72 2.33
N GLY A 46 1.88 -13.44 3.24
CA GLY A 46 3.30 -13.70 3.02
C GLY A 46 4.02 -12.79 2.02
N TYR A 47 3.42 -11.69 1.61
CA TYR A 47 4.10 -10.74 0.71
C TYR A 47 5.35 -10.19 1.41
N PRO A 48 6.54 -10.19 0.76
CA PRO A 48 7.73 -9.61 1.37
C PRO A 48 7.51 -8.16 1.76
N LYS A 49 7.86 -7.81 3.00
CA LYS A 49 7.56 -6.48 3.56
C LYS A 49 8.21 -5.34 2.80
N ASP A 50 9.46 -5.50 2.37
CA ASP A 50 10.18 -4.47 1.63
C ASP A 50 9.55 -4.22 0.25
N ALA A 51 9.21 -5.28 -0.47
CA ALA A 51 8.53 -5.17 -1.76
C ALA A 51 7.14 -4.55 -1.60
N ALA A 52 6.40 -4.96 -0.58
CA ALA A 52 5.07 -4.41 -0.31
C ALA A 52 5.13 -2.91 0.04
N ALA A 53 6.12 -2.50 0.83
CA ALA A 53 6.30 -1.09 1.18
C ALA A 53 6.60 -0.24 -0.05
N THR A 54 7.44 -0.73 -0.95
CA THR A 54 7.76 -0.05 -2.20
C THR A 54 6.51 0.14 -3.07
N VAL A 55 5.72 -0.93 -3.25
CA VAL A 55 4.47 -0.85 -4.03
C VAL A 55 3.50 0.15 -3.41
N ALA A 56 3.34 0.10 -2.08
CA ALA A 56 2.43 1.01 -1.38
C ALA A 56 2.80 2.48 -1.62
N VAL A 57 4.04 2.84 -1.35
CA VAL A 57 4.50 4.23 -1.46
C VAL A 57 4.47 4.70 -2.92
N ASP A 58 4.99 3.91 -3.85
CA ASP A 58 5.05 4.29 -5.26
C ASP A 58 3.65 4.43 -5.86
N THR A 59 2.74 3.52 -5.54
CA THR A 59 1.37 3.57 -6.05
C THR A 59 0.62 4.79 -5.53
N ILE A 60 0.72 5.05 -4.22
CA ILE A 60 0.05 6.21 -3.60
C ILE A 60 0.57 7.51 -4.21
N ARG A 61 1.88 7.63 -4.39
CA ARG A 61 2.49 8.84 -4.97
C ARG A 61 2.09 9.05 -6.43
N SER A 62 1.88 7.99 -7.18
CA SER A 62 1.55 8.07 -8.61
C SER A 62 0.06 8.15 -8.90
N THR A 63 -0.80 7.96 -7.90
CA THR A 63 -2.24 7.98 -8.09
C THR A 63 -2.79 9.40 -7.97
N VAL A 64 -3.56 9.82 -8.97
CA VAL A 64 -4.27 11.10 -8.91
C VAL A 64 -5.50 10.94 -8.03
N THR A 65 -5.56 11.70 -6.94
CA THR A 65 -6.64 11.59 -5.95
C THR A 65 -6.87 12.93 -5.26
N ASN A 66 -8.10 13.13 -4.78
CA ASN A 66 -8.46 14.29 -3.97
C ASN A 66 -8.23 14.06 -2.46
N VAL A 67 -7.77 12.87 -2.09
CA VAL A 67 -7.39 12.58 -0.70
C VAL A 67 -6.18 13.43 -0.32
N GLU A 68 -6.30 14.21 0.75
CA GLU A 68 -5.26 15.15 1.16
C GLU A 68 -4.20 14.50 2.04
N LEU A 69 -4.57 13.48 2.82
CA LEU A 69 -3.68 12.82 3.76
C LEU A 69 -3.84 11.31 3.66
N VAL A 70 -2.74 10.63 3.39
CA VAL A 70 -2.68 9.17 3.45
C VAL A 70 -1.72 8.75 4.55
N ARG A 71 -2.19 7.90 5.46
CA ARG A 71 -1.40 7.36 6.55
C ARG A 71 -1.12 5.89 6.30
N LEU A 72 0.14 5.50 6.40
CA LEU A 72 0.57 4.11 6.32
C LEU A 72 0.80 3.61 7.75
N VAL A 73 -0.02 2.66 8.18
CA VAL A 73 0.03 2.13 9.54
C VAL A 73 0.92 0.90 9.57
N ALA A 74 1.95 0.95 10.40
CA ALA A 74 2.88 -0.16 10.58
C ALA A 74 2.61 -0.85 11.90
N PHE A 75 2.50 -2.19 11.87
CA PHE A 75 2.26 -2.99 13.07
C PHE A 75 3.54 -3.44 13.74
N ASP A 76 4.69 -3.27 13.10
CA ASP A 76 5.99 -3.58 13.68
C ASP A 76 7.02 -2.54 13.27
N GLU A 77 8.15 -2.54 13.98
CA GLU A 77 9.20 -1.56 13.76
C GLU A 77 9.88 -1.73 12.39
N GLN A 78 10.01 -2.95 11.91
CA GLN A 78 10.59 -3.22 10.61
C GLN A 78 9.76 -2.57 9.49
N THR A 79 8.46 -2.73 9.53
CA THR A 79 7.55 -2.14 8.55
C THR A 79 7.58 -0.61 8.63
N LEU A 80 7.61 -0.06 9.83
CA LEU A 80 7.72 1.39 10.02
C LEU A 80 8.99 1.94 9.36
N ARG A 81 10.13 1.30 9.58
CA ARG A 81 11.40 1.73 8.98
C ARG A 81 11.37 1.63 7.45
N LEU A 82 10.73 0.60 6.91
CA LEU A 82 10.58 0.45 5.47
C LEU A 82 9.75 1.59 4.87
N PHE A 83 8.63 1.94 5.49
CA PHE A 83 7.82 3.06 5.03
C PHE A 83 8.59 4.39 5.11
N GLU A 84 9.27 4.63 6.23
CA GLU A 84 10.06 5.85 6.40
C GLU A 84 11.16 5.95 5.33
N ASP A 85 11.86 4.85 5.06
CA ASP A 85 12.90 4.80 4.03
C ASP A 85 12.33 5.12 2.64
N ARG A 86 11.20 4.52 2.27
CA ARG A 86 10.56 4.74 0.98
C ARG A 86 10.01 6.15 0.83
N LEU A 87 9.45 6.71 1.90
CA LEU A 87 8.91 8.08 1.91
C LEU A 87 9.99 9.14 1.80
N SER A 88 11.20 8.86 2.24
CA SER A 88 12.31 9.81 2.18
C SER A 88 13.05 9.83 0.84
N ARG A 89 12.67 8.99 -0.10
CA ARG A 89 13.27 8.94 -1.45
C ARG A 89 12.69 9.94 -2.41
#